data_e45753a533280da00e8a4e4fa7e78a31
#
_entry.id   e45753a533280da00e8a4e4fa7e78a31
#
_cell.length_a   1.000
_cell.length_b   1.000
_cell.length_c   1.000
_cell.angle_alpha   90.00
_cell.angle_beta   90.00
_cell.angle_gamma   90.00
#
_symmetry.space_group_name_H-M   'P 1'
#
loop_
_entity.id
_entity.type
_entity.pdbx_description
1 polymer ?
#
loop_
_entity_poly.entity_id
_entity_poly.type
_entity_poly.pdbx_seq_one_letter_code
_entity_poly.pdbx_strand_id
1 'polypeptide(L)'
;MSEQQAQGADAAIDLNNELKTRREKLAALREQGVAFPNDFRRDHTSDQLHADFDAKENEELEALNVEVAVAGRMMTRRIMGKASFVTLQDVGGRIQLYVARDDLAEGVYNDQFKKWDLGDIIAARGKLFKTKTGELSIHCTELRLQTKALRPLPDKFHGLQDQEARYRQRYLDLISNDESRNTFKVRSQILAGIRQFMVGRGFMEVETPMMQVIPGGASARPFITHHNALDLDMYLRIAPELYLKRLVVGGFERVFEINRNFRNEGISVRHNPEFTMMELYMAYADYKDLIELTESLFRTLAQDILGNTEVPYGDQVFDFGKPFEKLTMREAIKKYRPETEMADLDNFDSAKAIAESIGIKVEKSWGLGRIVTEIFEEVAEAHLIQPTFITEFPAEVSPLARRNDVNPEITDRFEFFIGGREIGNGFSELNDAEDQAQRFQDQVDAKAAGDDEAMFYDEDYVTALEHGLPPTAGLGIGIDRMVMLFTNSHTIRDVILVPAMRPQK
;
A
#
# COMPACT_ATOMS: atom_id res chain seq x y z
N MET A 1 17.79 -3.77 -41.93
CA MET A 1 17.18 -3.23 -40.70
C MET A 1 15.67 -3.44 -40.81
N SER A 2 15.03 -4.00 -39.83
CA SER A 2 13.55 -4.17 -39.84
C SER A 2 12.87 -2.78 -39.73
N GLU A 3 11.65 -2.63 -40.26
CA GLU A 3 10.88 -1.38 -40.15
C GLU A 3 10.75 -0.91 -38.69
N GLN A 4 10.66 -1.81 -37.73
CA GLN A 4 10.65 -1.51 -36.29
C GLN A 4 11.99 -0.89 -35.80
N GLN A 5 13.13 -1.29 -36.35
CA GLN A 5 14.43 -0.69 -36.00
C GLN A 5 14.59 0.70 -36.59
N ALA A 6 14.05 0.93 -37.78
CA ALA A 6 14.04 2.26 -38.43
C ALA A 6 13.12 3.23 -37.67
N GLN A 7 11.91 2.81 -37.33
CA GLN A 7 10.97 3.62 -36.53
C GLN A 7 11.52 3.96 -35.13
N GLY A 8 12.22 3.03 -34.48
CA GLY A 8 12.88 3.28 -33.20
C GLY A 8 14.03 4.28 -33.29
N ALA A 9 14.79 4.25 -34.36
CA ALA A 9 15.90 5.20 -34.61
C ALA A 9 15.38 6.61 -34.90
N ASP A 10 14.31 6.76 -35.68
CA ASP A 10 13.70 8.05 -36.00
C ASP A 10 13.07 8.67 -34.74
N ALA A 11 12.36 7.88 -33.93
CA ALA A 11 11.78 8.35 -32.65
C ALA A 11 12.87 8.81 -31.66
N ALA A 12 14.02 8.14 -31.61
CA ALA A 12 15.13 8.54 -30.75
C ALA A 12 15.80 9.86 -31.23
N ILE A 13 15.91 10.06 -32.54
CA ILE A 13 16.41 11.31 -33.13
C ILE A 13 15.46 12.46 -32.83
N ASP A 14 14.17 12.26 -32.99
CA ASP A 14 13.14 13.27 -32.69
C ASP A 14 13.14 13.66 -31.22
N LEU A 15 13.25 12.69 -30.32
CA LEU A 15 13.36 12.96 -28.89
C LEU A 15 14.60 13.80 -28.55
N ASN A 16 15.75 13.46 -29.11
CA ASN A 16 16.99 14.19 -28.87
C ASN A 16 16.89 15.65 -29.37
N ASN A 17 16.25 15.88 -30.51
CA ASN A 17 16.01 17.23 -31.04
C ASN A 17 15.06 18.02 -30.13
N GLU A 18 14.00 17.41 -29.62
CA GLU A 18 13.08 18.03 -28.68
C GLU A 18 13.77 18.39 -27.36
N LEU A 19 14.56 17.48 -26.80
CA LEU A 19 15.35 17.72 -25.58
C LEU A 19 16.31 18.91 -25.78
N LYS A 20 16.98 18.99 -26.92
CA LYS A 20 17.88 20.11 -27.27
C LYS A 20 17.11 21.42 -27.33
N THR A 21 16.02 21.45 -28.09
CA THR A 21 15.16 22.66 -28.23
C THR A 21 14.67 23.17 -26.89
N ARG A 22 14.21 22.28 -26.00
CA ARG A 22 13.72 22.67 -24.66
C ARG A 22 14.86 23.23 -23.78
N ARG A 23 16.10 22.71 -23.91
CA ARG A 23 17.28 23.24 -23.20
C ARG A 23 17.68 24.62 -23.73
N GLU A 24 17.59 24.85 -25.04
CA GLU A 24 17.82 26.16 -25.66
C GLU A 24 16.79 27.20 -25.14
N LYS A 25 15.53 26.83 -25.05
CA LYS A 25 14.48 27.66 -24.43
C LYS A 25 14.79 27.98 -22.97
N LEU A 26 15.27 27.00 -22.17
CA LEU A 26 15.70 27.25 -20.79
C LEU A 26 16.90 28.19 -20.72
N ALA A 27 17.89 28.06 -21.60
CA ALA A 27 19.03 29.00 -21.66
C ALA A 27 18.57 30.42 -21.93
N ALA A 28 17.65 30.61 -22.88
CA ALA A 28 17.07 31.91 -23.17
C ALA A 28 16.30 32.51 -21.97
N LEU A 29 15.60 31.68 -21.20
CA LEU A 29 14.91 32.15 -19.98
C LEU A 29 15.91 32.62 -18.91
N ARG A 30 17.07 31.93 -18.77
CA ARG A 30 18.12 32.35 -17.84
C ARG A 30 18.77 33.69 -18.23
N GLU A 31 18.89 33.97 -19.52
CA GLU A 31 19.38 35.25 -20.02
C GLU A 31 18.40 36.39 -19.73
N GLN A 32 17.10 36.11 -19.66
CA GLN A 32 16.05 37.10 -19.36
C GLN A 32 15.87 37.34 -17.86
N GLY A 33 16.46 36.54 -16.99
CA GLY A 33 16.37 36.68 -15.54
C GLY A 33 16.20 35.37 -14.80
N VAL A 34 15.29 35.35 -13.83
CA VAL A 34 15.02 34.15 -13.00
C VAL A 34 14.21 33.15 -13.80
N ALA A 35 14.84 32.04 -14.22
CA ALA A 35 14.20 31.00 -15.03
C ALA A 35 13.25 30.08 -14.22
N PHE A 36 13.43 29.99 -12.90
CA PHE A 36 12.59 29.19 -11.98
C PHE A 36 12.10 30.07 -10.83
N PRO A 37 11.09 30.95 -11.06
CA PRO A 37 10.57 31.80 -10.02
C PRO A 37 9.83 31.02 -8.94
N ASN A 38 9.91 31.43 -7.68
CA ASN A 38 9.24 30.82 -6.54
C ASN A 38 8.36 31.77 -5.73
N ASP A 39 8.01 32.92 -6.31
CA ASP A 39 7.27 34.00 -5.70
C ASP A 39 5.75 33.92 -5.89
N PHE A 40 5.24 32.97 -6.71
CA PHE A 40 3.81 32.77 -6.92
C PHE A 40 3.23 31.89 -5.81
N ARG A 41 2.05 32.29 -5.31
CA ARG A 41 1.25 31.49 -4.37
C ARG A 41 -0.14 31.28 -4.96
N ARG A 42 -0.53 30.01 -5.11
CA ARG A 42 -1.91 29.63 -5.44
C ARG A 42 -2.77 29.71 -4.18
N ASP A 43 -4.03 30.00 -4.34
CA ASP A 43 -5.05 30.05 -3.29
C ASP A 43 -6.07 28.91 -3.40
N HIS A 44 -6.23 28.29 -4.57
CA HIS A 44 -7.16 27.20 -4.82
C HIS A 44 -6.50 26.04 -5.56
N THR A 45 -7.06 24.85 -5.37
CA THR A 45 -6.82 23.65 -6.21
C THR A 45 -8.02 23.39 -7.11
N SER A 46 -7.82 22.62 -8.18
CA SER A 46 -8.87 22.34 -9.14
C SER A 46 -10.09 21.64 -8.52
N ASP A 47 -9.89 20.69 -7.63
CA ASP A 47 -10.97 19.98 -6.92
C ASP A 47 -11.79 20.89 -6.01
N GLN A 48 -11.14 21.85 -5.32
CA GLN A 48 -11.84 22.87 -4.52
C GLN A 48 -12.73 23.75 -5.41
N LEU A 49 -12.19 24.20 -6.54
CA LEU A 49 -12.96 25.03 -7.48
C LEU A 49 -14.15 24.27 -8.06
N HIS A 50 -13.98 23.01 -8.45
CA HIS A 50 -15.08 22.18 -8.92
C HIS A 50 -16.12 21.92 -7.83
N ALA A 51 -15.70 21.59 -6.61
CA ALA A 51 -16.62 21.35 -5.49
C ALA A 51 -17.48 22.58 -5.14
N ASP A 52 -16.87 23.78 -5.17
CA ASP A 52 -17.54 25.00 -4.75
C ASP A 52 -18.37 25.67 -5.86
N PHE A 53 -18.01 25.45 -7.14
CA PHE A 53 -18.53 26.27 -8.24
C PHE A 53 -19.15 25.49 -9.40
N ASP A 54 -19.00 24.17 -9.53
CA ASP A 54 -19.59 23.42 -10.64
C ASP A 54 -21.14 23.46 -10.68
N ALA A 55 -21.77 23.60 -9.53
CA ALA A 55 -23.22 23.70 -9.45
C ALA A 55 -23.77 25.11 -9.81
N LYS A 56 -22.90 26.10 -9.96
CA LYS A 56 -23.32 27.50 -10.24
C LYS A 56 -23.42 27.74 -11.73
N GLU A 57 -24.38 28.54 -12.13
CA GLU A 57 -24.53 29.04 -13.51
C GLU A 57 -23.57 30.18 -13.80
N ASN A 58 -23.34 30.51 -15.10
CA ASN A 58 -22.38 31.53 -15.48
C ASN A 58 -22.75 32.91 -14.94
N GLU A 59 -24.03 33.27 -14.94
CA GLU A 59 -24.53 34.53 -14.41
C GLU A 59 -24.25 34.68 -12.91
N GLU A 60 -24.31 33.59 -12.15
CA GLU A 60 -23.98 33.59 -10.73
C GLU A 60 -22.47 33.80 -10.52
N LEU A 61 -21.63 33.14 -11.34
CA LEU A 61 -20.17 33.30 -11.27
C LEU A 61 -19.74 34.73 -11.64
N GLU A 62 -20.37 35.31 -12.64
CA GLU A 62 -20.14 36.71 -13.02
C GLU A 62 -20.53 37.67 -11.89
N ALA A 63 -21.69 37.46 -11.26
CA ALA A 63 -22.15 38.29 -10.13
C ALA A 63 -21.23 38.14 -8.90
N LEU A 64 -20.72 36.95 -8.62
CA LEU A 64 -19.78 36.70 -7.53
C LEU A 64 -18.40 37.30 -7.80
N ASN A 65 -18.02 37.43 -9.08
CA ASN A 65 -16.74 37.99 -9.52
C ASN A 65 -15.52 37.37 -8.82
N VAL A 66 -15.49 36.03 -8.74
CA VAL A 66 -14.48 35.29 -7.99
C VAL A 66 -13.15 35.34 -8.73
N GLU A 67 -12.15 35.93 -8.10
CA GLU A 67 -10.75 35.86 -8.56
C GLU A 67 -10.03 34.70 -7.87
N VAL A 68 -9.24 33.95 -8.65
CA VAL A 68 -8.50 32.77 -8.17
C VAL A 68 -7.06 32.79 -8.70
N ALA A 69 -6.17 32.17 -7.92
CA ALA A 69 -4.80 31.92 -8.30
C ALA A 69 -4.57 30.40 -8.29
N VAL A 70 -4.21 29.86 -9.42
CA VAL A 70 -3.94 28.42 -9.61
C VAL A 70 -2.55 28.17 -10.18
N ALA A 71 -1.98 27.01 -9.92
CA ALA A 71 -0.71 26.59 -10.52
C ALA A 71 -0.69 25.07 -10.70
N GLY A 72 -0.13 24.63 -11.81
CA GLY A 72 -0.06 23.21 -12.14
C GLY A 72 0.65 22.96 -13.46
N ARG A 73 0.57 21.73 -13.93
CA ARG A 73 1.17 21.29 -15.18
C ARG A 73 0.26 21.53 -16.36
N MET A 74 0.79 22.13 -17.42
CA MET A 74 0.09 22.32 -18.69
C MET A 74 0.00 20.98 -19.44
N MET A 75 -1.18 20.38 -19.43
CA MET A 75 -1.41 19.06 -20.04
C MET A 75 -1.81 19.15 -21.51
N THR A 76 -2.65 20.13 -21.84
CA THR A 76 -3.08 20.41 -23.22
C THR A 76 -3.04 21.91 -23.49
N ARG A 77 -2.90 22.24 -24.77
CA ARG A 77 -2.99 23.63 -25.25
C ARG A 77 -3.63 23.67 -26.64
N ARG A 78 -4.72 24.40 -26.78
CA ARG A 78 -5.40 24.65 -28.04
C ARG A 78 -5.40 26.12 -28.38
N ILE A 79 -4.59 26.49 -29.36
CA ILE A 79 -4.46 27.88 -29.83
C ILE A 79 -5.50 28.16 -30.90
N MET A 80 -6.29 29.24 -30.77
CA MET A 80 -7.32 29.72 -31.69
C MET A 80 -7.11 31.20 -32.00
N GLY A 81 -6.06 31.52 -32.75
CA GLY A 81 -5.70 32.89 -33.08
C GLY A 81 -5.22 33.71 -31.88
N LYS A 82 -6.08 34.62 -31.39
CA LYS A 82 -5.80 35.52 -30.26
C LYS A 82 -6.19 34.93 -28.90
N ALA A 83 -6.83 33.78 -28.87
CA ALA A 83 -7.26 33.11 -27.65
C ALA A 83 -6.81 31.64 -27.66
N SER A 84 -6.70 31.07 -26.48
CA SER A 84 -6.33 29.67 -26.29
C SER A 84 -7.06 29.07 -25.11
N PHE A 85 -7.28 27.76 -25.19
CA PHE A 85 -7.65 26.97 -24.03
C PHE A 85 -6.48 26.09 -23.60
N VAL A 86 -6.29 26.01 -22.28
CA VAL A 86 -5.25 25.19 -21.64
C VAL A 86 -5.88 24.34 -20.59
N THR A 87 -5.53 23.05 -20.53
CA THR A 87 -5.84 22.19 -19.39
C THR A 87 -4.67 22.22 -18.41
N LEU A 88 -4.91 22.76 -17.23
CA LEU A 88 -3.98 22.76 -16.10
C LEU A 88 -4.29 21.57 -15.19
N GLN A 89 -3.28 20.80 -14.82
CA GLN A 89 -3.40 19.70 -13.87
C GLN A 89 -2.64 20.00 -12.59
N ASP A 90 -3.32 19.89 -11.47
CA ASP A 90 -2.74 20.03 -10.13
C ASP A 90 -2.98 18.79 -9.27
N VAL A 91 -2.86 18.90 -7.93
CA VAL A 91 -3.08 17.80 -6.99
C VAL A 91 -4.53 17.34 -6.96
N GLY A 92 -5.47 18.27 -7.17
CA GLY A 92 -6.91 17.99 -7.14
C GLY A 92 -7.45 17.34 -8.41
N GLY A 93 -6.83 17.64 -9.54
CA GLY A 93 -7.30 17.18 -10.85
C GLY A 93 -6.96 18.14 -11.95
N ARG A 94 -7.94 18.52 -12.77
CA ARG A 94 -7.76 19.39 -13.94
C ARG A 94 -8.74 20.53 -13.91
N ILE A 95 -8.29 21.70 -14.40
CA ILE A 95 -9.15 22.85 -14.66
C ILE A 95 -8.77 23.50 -15.98
N GLN A 96 -9.75 24.10 -16.64
CA GLN A 96 -9.53 24.81 -17.90
C GLN A 96 -9.14 26.25 -17.67
N LEU A 97 -8.11 26.72 -18.37
CA LEU A 97 -7.75 28.15 -18.48
C LEU A 97 -8.17 28.66 -19.84
N TYR A 98 -8.81 29.83 -19.87
CA TYR A 98 -9.03 30.64 -21.06
C TYR A 98 -8.01 31.76 -21.08
N VAL A 99 -7.15 31.74 -22.09
CA VAL A 99 -6.01 32.65 -22.24
C VAL A 99 -6.23 33.52 -23.49
N ALA A 100 -6.60 34.75 -23.28
CA ALA A 100 -6.79 35.72 -24.38
C ALA A 100 -5.63 36.73 -24.41
N ARG A 101 -5.11 36.98 -25.60
CA ARG A 101 -3.95 37.87 -25.81
C ARG A 101 -4.19 39.28 -25.23
N ASP A 102 -5.39 39.79 -25.48
CA ASP A 102 -5.69 41.18 -25.18
C ASP A 102 -6.00 41.42 -23.68
N ASP A 103 -6.10 40.35 -22.87
CA ASP A 103 -6.32 40.37 -21.41
C ASP A 103 -5.05 40.17 -20.59
N LEU A 104 -3.93 39.88 -21.27
CA LEU A 104 -2.62 39.70 -20.65
C LEU A 104 -1.70 40.88 -20.88
N ALA A 105 -0.66 41.01 -20.06
CA ALA A 105 0.38 42.02 -20.29
C ALA A 105 1.04 41.81 -21.66
N GLU A 106 1.52 42.92 -22.24
CA GLU A 106 2.14 42.95 -23.56
C GLU A 106 3.29 41.92 -23.66
N GLY A 107 3.33 41.14 -24.74
CA GLY A 107 4.35 40.13 -24.98
C GLY A 107 4.06 38.78 -24.34
N VAL A 108 3.29 38.67 -23.24
CA VAL A 108 3.08 37.42 -22.53
C VAL A 108 2.45 36.34 -23.41
N TYR A 109 1.46 36.67 -24.22
CA TYR A 109 0.79 35.69 -25.07
C TYR A 109 1.66 35.27 -26.26
N ASN A 110 2.20 36.20 -27.03
CA ASN A 110 2.91 35.90 -28.27
C ASN A 110 4.37 35.50 -28.05
N ASP A 111 5.09 36.17 -27.13
CA ASP A 111 6.53 36.01 -26.98
C ASP A 111 6.91 34.98 -25.93
N GLN A 112 5.98 34.65 -25.01
CA GLN A 112 6.19 33.67 -23.94
C GLN A 112 5.29 32.46 -24.10
N PHE A 113 3.97 32.59 -23.84
CA PHE A 113 3.02 31.49 -23.76
C PHE A 113 3.00 30.57 -25.01
N LYS A 114 3.00 31.16 -26.20
CA LYS A 114 3.03 30.37 -27.45
C LYS A 114 4.29 29.51 -27.60
N LYS A 115 5.38 29.90 -26.95
CA LYS A 115 6.68 29.19 -27.01
C LYS A 115 6.86 28.15 -25.93
N TRP A 116 5.98 28.14 -24.94
CA TRP A 116 6.01 27.10 -23.88
C TRP A 116 5.68 25.72 -24.47
N ASP A 117 6.03 24.67 -23.73
CA ASP A 117 5.81 23.29 -24.17
C ASP A 117 4.84 22.59 -23.22
N LEU A 118 4.15 21.56 -23.72
CA LEU A 118 3.33 20.72 -22.87
C LEU A 118 4.21 20.03 -21.84
N GLY A 119 3.70 19.96 -20.62
CA GLY A 119 4.44 19.49 -19.45
C GLY A 119 5.08 20.60 -18.63
N ASP A 120 5.18 21.84 -19.15
CA ASP A 120 5.64 22.99 -18.36
C ASP A 120 4.70 23.23 -17.18
N ILE A 121 5.27 23.67 -16.05
CA ILE A 121 4.48 24.09 -14.91
C ILE A 121 4.24 25.61 -15.02
N ILE A 122 2.97 25.97 -14.97
CA ILE A 122 2.50 27.34 -15.15
C ILE A 122 1.63 27.79 -13.99
N ALA A 123 1.52 29.08 -13.82
CA ALA A 123 0.65 29.74 -12.85
C ALA A 123 -0.26 30.74 -13.55
N ALA A 124 -1.47 30.83 -13.07
CA ALA A 124 -2.48 31.75 -13.62
C ALA A 124 -3.27 32.43 -12.50
N ARG A 125 -3.64 33.69 -12.70
CA ARG A 125 -4.68 34.40 -11.96
C ARG A 125 -5.77 34.79 -12.92
N GLY A 126 -7.00 34.81 -12.47
CA GLY A 126 -8.12 35.23 -13.28
C GLY A 126 -9.46 35.00 -12.61
N LYS A 127 -10.53 35.22 -13.37
CA LYS A 127 -11.90 35.09 -12.89
C LYS A 127 -12.54 33.82 -13.35
N LEU A 128 -13.32 33.20 -12.45
CA LEU A 128 -14.12 32.04 -12.77
C LEU A 128 -15.27 32.39 -13.72
N PHE A 129 -15.48 31.53 -14.69
CA PHE A 129 -16.64 31.57 -15.59
C PHE A 129 -16.96 30.19 -16.12
N LYS A 130 -18.13 30.01 -16.70
CA LYS A 130 -18.48 28.83 -17.47
C LYS A 130 -18.47 29.09 -18.96
N THR A 131 -17.90 28.17 -19.72
CA THR A 131 -17.99 28.20 -21.17
C THR A 131 -19.41 27.91 -21.64
N LYS A 132 -19.71 28.17 -22.93
CA LYS A 132 -21.01 27.83 -23.54
C LYS A 132 -21.38 26.34 -23.44
N THR A 133 -20.40 25.50 -23.24
CA THR A 133 -20.58 24.02 -23.04
C THR A 133 -20.67 23.65 -21.57
N GLY A 134 -20.68 24.59 -20.64
CA GLY A 134 -20.80 24.37 -19.20
C GLY A 134 -19.49 24.02 -18.48
N GLU A 135 -18.33 24.13 -19.15
CA GLU A 135 -17.02 23.85 -18.54
C GLU A 135 -16.59 24.98 -17.62
N LEU A 136 -16.33 24.66 -16.33
CA LEU A 136 -15.78 25.64 -15.39
C LEU A 136 -14.35 26.00 -15.81
N SER A 137 -14.11 27.31 -15.97
CA SER A 137 -12.89 27.82 -16.55
C SER A 137 -12.42 29.08 -15.82
N ILE A 138 -11.13 29.37 -15.96
CA ILE A 138 -10.52 30.59 -15.44
C ILE A 138 -10.17 31.49 -16.61
N HIS A 139 -10.78 32.69 -16.66
CA HIS A 139 -10.42 33.75 -17.60
C HIS A 139 -9.16 34.44 -17.08
N CYS A 140 -8.02 34.14 -17.68
CA CYS A 140 -6.72 34.55 -17.18
C CYS A 140 -6.47 36.03 -17.40
N THR A 141 -6.08 36.74 -16.34
CA THR A 141 -5.56 38.12 -16.34
C THR A 141 -4.05 38.17 -16.10
N GLU A 142 -3.49 37.12 -15.50
CA GLU A 142 -2.05 36.89 -15.34
C GLU A 142 -1.72 35.45 -15.70
N LEU A 143 -0.61 35.25 -16.41
CA LEU A 143 -0.11 33.93 -16.77
C LEU A 143 1.43 33.92 -16.70
N ARG A 144 2.01 32.96 -16.01
CA ARG A 144 3.45 32.89 -15.74
C ARG A 144 3.97 31.46 -15.90
N LEU A 145 5.18 31.34 -16.47
CA LEU A 145 5.95 30.10 -16.41
C LEU A 145 6.61 29.98 -15.03
N GLN A 146 6.41 28.84 -14.37
CA GLN A 146 7.05 28.52 -13.08
C GLN A 146 8.23 27.58 -13.26
N THR A 147 8.08 26.57 -14.13
CA THR A 147 9.12 25.57 -14.37
C THR A 147 9.08 25.10 -15.81
N LYS A 148 10.18 25.23 -16.51
CA LYS A 148 10.37 24.65 -17.85
C LYS A 148 10.60 23.15 -17.75
N ALA A 149 9.72 22.35 -18.35
CA ALA A 149 9.91 20.92 -18.50
C ALA A 149 10.90 20.64 -19.65
N LEU A 150 11.95 19.89 -19.35
CA LEU A 150 13.02 19.56 -20.32
C LEU A 150 12.77 18.26 -21.07
N ARG A 151 11.76 17.50 -20.67
CA ARG A 151 11.36 16.26 -21.34
C ARG A 151 9.87 16.31 -21.70
N PRO A 152 9.47 15.77 -22.85
CA PRO A 152 8.07 15.65 -23.21
C PRO A 152 7.34 14.73 -22.24
N LEU A 153 6.03 14.92 -22.13
CA LEU A 153 5.16 13.97 -21.44
C LEU A 153 5.05 12.67 -22.25
N PRO A 154 4.79 11.54 -21.61
CA PRO A 154 4.36 10.32 -22.29
C PRO A 154 3.17 10.59 -23.22
N ASP A 155 2.98 9.74 -24.23
CA ASP A 155 1.99 9.94 -25.29
C ASP A 155 0.61 10.34 -24.75
N LYS A 156 0.05 11.40 -25.38
CA LYS A 156 -1.14 12.11 -24.92
C LYS A 156 -2.42 11.27 -24.86
N PHE A 157 -2.51 10.21 -25.68
CA PHE A 157 -3.77 9.50 -25.89
C PHE A 157 -3.88 8.20 -25.12
N HIS A 158 -2.76 7.65 -24.66
CA HIS A 158 -2.72 6.33 -24.07
C HIS A 158 -2.05 6.29 -22.68
N GLY A 159 -1.56 7.44 -22.18
CA GLY A 159 -0.79 7.50 -20.94
C GLY A 159 0.49 6.66 -21.01
N LEU A 160 1.06 6.34 -19.88
CA LEU A 160 2.17 5.38 -19.79
C LEU A 160 1.58 3.96 -19.66
N GLN A 161 1.44 3.24 -20.79
CA GLN A 161 0.80 1.92 -20.83
C GLN A 161 1.73 0.78 -20.42
N ASP A 162 3.04 0.93 -20.62
CA ASP A 162 4.00 -0.07 -20.17
C ASP A 162 4.00 -0.12 -18.65
N GLN A 163 3.52 -1.24 -18.12
CA GLN A 163 3.38 -1.46 -16.68
C GLN A 163 4.73 -1.41 -15.96
N GLU A 164 5.80 -1.93 -16.56
CA GLU A 164 7.14 -1.88 -15.95
C GLU A 164 7.66 -0.44 -15.91
N ALA A 165 7.47 0.34 -16.95
CA ALA A 165 7.83 1.75 -16.99
C ALA A 165 7.04 2.56 -15.93
N ARG A 166 5.75 2.25 -15.71
CA ARG A 166 4.93 2.86 -14.64
C ARG A 166 5.54 2.65 -13.25
N TYR A 167 6.06 1.47 -12.97
CA TYR A 167 6.67 1.18 -11.67
C TYR A 167 8.05 1.83 -11.52
N ARG A 168 8.87 1.84 -12.58
CA ARG A 168 10.21 2.42 -12.56
C ARG A 168 10.22 3.94 -12.58
N GLN A 169 9.27 4.54 -13.29
CA GLN A 169 9.11 5.98 -13.42
C GLN A 169 7.75 6.42 -12.87
N ARG A 170 7.51 6.12 -11.60
CA ARG A 170 6.23 6.41 -10.92
C ARG A 170 5.80 7.87 -11.08
N TYR A 171 6.73 8.81 -11.13
CA TYR A 171 6.42 10.22 -11.38
C TYR A 171 5.73 10.45 -12.72
N LEU A 172 6.07 9.71 -13.77
CA LEU A 172 5.37 9.77 -15.06
C LEU A 172 4.00 9.12 -15.00
N ASP A 173 3.90 7.99 -14.31
CA ASP A 173 2.63 7.32 -14.05
C ASP A 173 1.66 8.25 -13.31
N LEU A 174 2.11 8.91 -12.23
CA LEU A 174 1.29 9.87 -11.47
C LEU A 174 0.90 11.11 -12.28
N ILE A 175 1.70 11.54 -13.25
CA ILE A 175 1.34 12.64 -14.15
C ILE A 175 0.24 12.19 -15.13
N SER A 176 0.30 10.95 -15.61
CA SER A 176 -0.48 10.49 -16.76
C SER A 176 -1.73 9.71 -16.39
N ASN A 177 -1.76 9.05 -15.22
CA ASN A 177 -2.81 8.11 -14.84
C ASN A 177 -3.54 8.54 -13.56
N ASP A 178 -4.78 8.96 -13.71
CA ASP A 178 -5.62 9.39 -12.59
C ASP A 178 -5.95 8.23 -11.64
N GLU A 179 -6.06 7.00 -12.17
CA GLU A 179 -6.28 5.80 -11.38
C GLU A 179 -5.13 5.55 -10.38
N SER A 180 -3.87 5.66 -10.84
CA SER A 180 -2.71 5.55 -9.96
C SER A 180 -2.70 6.63 -8.88
N ARG A 181 -3.05 7.87 -9.23
CA ARG A 181 -3.18 8.95 -8.25
C ARG A 181 -4.25 8.64 -7.20
N ASN A 182 -5.39 8.11 -7.63
CA ASN A 182 -6.48 7.73 -6.72
C ASN A 182 -6.06 6.59 -5.79
N THR A 183 -5.36 5.57 -6.30
CA THR A 183 -4.84 4.47 -5.49
C THR A 183 -4.01 4.98 -4.30
N PHE A 184 -3.10 5.93 -4.52
CA PHE A 184 -2.27 6.46 -3.43
C PHE A 184 -3.02 7.47 -2.53
N LYS A 185 -4.05 8.16 -3.03
CA LYS A 185 -4.98 8.92 -2.18
C LYS A 185 -5.72 7.98 -1.22
N VAL A 186 -6.30 6.90 -1.74
CA VAL A 186 -7.01 5.89 -0.93
C VAL A 186 -6.07 5.25 0.08
N ARG A 187 -4.83 4.90 -0.32
CA ARG A 187 -3.81 4.40 0.61
C ARG A 187 -3.58 5.36 1.78
N SER A 188 -3.44 6.64 1.50
CA SER A 188 -3.25 7.67 2.53
C SER A 188 -4.47 7.79 3.45
N GLN A 189 -5.67 7.73 2.89
CA GLN A 189 -6.92 7.74 3.65
C GLN A 189 -7.07 6.50 4.55
N ILE A 190 -6.69 5.31 4.06
CA ILE A 190 -6.68 4.07 4.85
C ILE A 190 -5.78 4.23 6.07
N LEU A 191 -4.55 4.70 5.88
CA LEU A 191 -3.60 4.91 6.99
C LEU A 191 -4.13 5.91 8.02
N ALA A 192 -4.71 7.02 7.57
CA ALA A 192 -5.33 8.01 8.45
C ALA A 192 -6.55 7.42 9.19
N GLY A 193 -7.40 6.68 8.48
CA GLY A 193 -8.59 6.03 9.05
C GLY A 193 -8.23 4.96 10.09
N ILE A 194 -7.20 4.14 9.83
CA ILE A 194 -6.70 3.16 10.81
C ILE A 194 -6.24 3.88 12.08
N ARG A 195 -5.44 4.94 11.97
CA ARG A 195 -4.98 5.70 13.14
C ARG A 195 -6.14 6.27 13.94
N GLN A 196 -7.10 6.87 13.27
CA GLN A 196 -8.30 7.41 13.92
C GLN A 196 -9.10 6.31 14.62
N PHE A 197 -9.29 5.16 13.99
CA PHE A 197 -9.99 4.00 14.54
C PHE A 197 -9.29 3.45 15.78
N MET A 198 -7.96 3.30 15.74
CA MET A 198 -7.16 2.75 16.83
C MET A 198 -7.07 3.71 18.01
N VAL A 199 -6.74 4.98 17.76
CA VAL A 199 -6.67 6.01 18.81
C VAL A 199 -8.03 6.21 19.47
N GLY A 200 -9.12 6.19 18.71
CA GLY A 200 -10.49 6.25 19.23
C GLY A 200 -10.87 5.09 20.17
N ARG A 201 -10.12 3.99 20.12
CA ARG A 201 -10.26 2.82 21.02
C ARG A 201 -9.23 2.77 22.14
N GLY A 202 -8.49 3.84 22.36
CA GLY A 202 -7.51 3.97 23.44
C GLY A 202 -6.17 3.29 23.16
N PHE A 203 -5.85 2.97 21.90
CA PHE A 203 -4.53 2.51 21.53
C PHE A 203 -3.55 3.66 21.38
N MET A 204 -2.32 3.45 21.82
CA MET A 204 -1.19 4.36 21.63
C MET A 204 -0.36 3.91 20.43
N GLU A 205 -0.14 4.80 19.46
CA GLU A 205 0.82 4.56 18.38
C GLU A 205 2.24 4.70 18.92
N VAL A 206 3.06 3.68 18.66
CA VAL A 206 4.45 3.63 19.13
C VAL A 206 5.38 3.28 17.96
N GLU A 207 6.68 3.52 18.18
CA GLU A 207 7.75 3.14 17.27
C GLU A 207 8.73 2.23 18.00
N THR A 208 9.09 1.12 17.36
CA THR A 208 10.10 0.17 17.84
C THR A 208 11.25 0.06 16.84
N PRO A 209 12.40 -0.53 17.20
CA PRO A 209 13.55 -0.56 16.31
C PRO A 209 13.29 -1.29 14.99
N MET A 210 13.64 -0.68 13.86
CA MET A 210 13.72 -1.35 12.54
C MET A 210 15.02 -2.14 12.37
N MET A 211 16.12 -1.68 12.97
CA MET A 211 17.38 -2.42 13.05
C MET A 211 17.46 -3.12 14.40
N GLN A 212 17.57 -4.43 14.37
CA GLN A 212 17.52 -5.29 15.56
C GLN A 212 18.78 -6.13 15.66
N VAL A 213 19.21 -6.40 16.88
CA VAL A 213 20.34 -7.32 17.14
C VAL A 213 19.88 -8.76 16.96
N ILE A 214 18.67 -9.08 17.38
CA ILE A 214 18.03 -10.39 17.23
C ILE A 214 16.71 -10.19 16.50
N PRO A 215 16.55 -10.71 15.27
CA PRO A 215 15.28 -10.66 14.57
C PRO A 215 14.33 -11.74 15.11
N GLY A 216 13.04 -11.42 15.21
CA GLY A 216 12.02 -12.35 15.68
C GLY A 216 10.61 -11.86 15.42
N GLY A 217 9.62 -12.63 15.85
CA GLY A 217 8.20 -12.31 15.68
C GLY A 217 7.56 -12.85 14.39
N ALA A 218 8.33 -13.48 13.52
CA ALA A 218 7.84 -14.15 12.31
C ALA A 218 8.82 -15.24 11.87
N SER A 219 8.37 -16.14 11.00
CA SER A 219 9.25 -17.06 10.28
C SER A 219 9.57 -16.44 8.92
N ALA A 220 10.77 -15.90 8.76
CA ALA A 220 11.24 -15.27 7.53
C ALA A 220 12.75 -15.10 7.54
N ARG A 221 13.35 -15.01 6.35
CA ARG A 221 14.78 -14.72 6.22
C ARG A 221 15.03 -13.21 6.36
N PRO A 222 15.89 -12.76 7.31
CA PRO A 222 16.17 -11.34 7.50
C PRO A 222 17.21 -10.81 6.49
N PHE A 223 17.19 -9.49 6.25
CA PHE A 223 18.33 -8.76 5.70
C PHE A 223 19.34 -8.48 6.81
N ILE A 224 20.62 -8.64 6.50
CA ILE A 224 21.74 -8.39 7.42
C ILE A 224 22.40 -7.09 7.03
N THR A 225 22.74 -6.26 8.01
CA THR A 225 23.53 -5.05 7.87
C THR A 225 24.61 -4.97 8.95
N HIS A 226 25.59 -4.10 8.78
CA HIS A 226 26.70 -3.96 9.72
C HIS A 226 26.77 -2.55 10.29
N HIS A 227 26.82 -2.43 11.62
CA HIS A 227 27.01 -1.16 12.32
C HIS A 227 28.50 -0.90 12.51
N ASN A 228 29.11 -0.09 11.63
CA ASN A 228 30.54 0.12 11.58
C ASN A 228 31.18 0.58 12.89
N ALA A 229 30.53 1.52 13.59
CA ALA A 229 31.09 2.09 14.82
C ALA A 229 31.08 1.11 16.01
N LEU A 230 30.19 0.13 16.01
CA LEU A 230 30.06 -0.89 17.04
C LEU A 230 30.68 -2.23 16.63
N ASP A 231 31.13 -2.34 15.37
CA ASP A 231 31.59 -3.60 14.78
C ASP A 231 30.60 -4.76 15.05
N LEU A 232 29.31 -4.49 14.77
CA LEU A 232 28.20 -5.36 15.11
C LEU A 232 27.29 -5.60 13.91
N ASP A 233 27.02 -6.88 13.60
CA ASP A 233 26.00 -7.25 12.66
C ASP A 233 24.61 -7.05 13.26
N MET A 234 23.74 -6.42 12.48
CA MET A 234 22.36 -6.16 12.81
C MET A 234 21.43 -6.66 11.70
N TYR A 235 20.16 -6.76 12.01
CA TYR A 235 19.16 -7.26 11.10
C TYR A 235 18.09 -6.19 10.89
N LEU A 236 17.63 -6.05 9.63
CA LEU A 236 16.38 -5.33 9.39
C LEU A 236 15.23 -6.22 9.87
N ARG A 237 14.34 -5.66 10.68
CA ARG A 237 13.29 -6.41 11.34
C ARG A 237 12.37 -7.15 10.37
N ILE A 238 12.00 -8.36 10.71
CA ILE A 238 10.97 -9.14 10.02
C ILE A 238 9.57 -8.89 10.60
N ALA A 239 9.50 -8.46 11.87
CA ALA A 239 8.30 -8.07 12.60
C ALA A 239 8.66 -7.22 13.82
N PRO A 240 7.78 -6.33 14.33
CA PRO A 240 7.97 -5.58 15.57
C PRO A 240 7.47 -6.32 16.82
N GLU A 241 6.90 -7.51 16.70
CA GLU A 241 6.13 -8.25 17.69
C GLU A 241 6.80 -8.33 19.07
N LEU A 242 8.05 -8.83 19.13
CA LEU A 242 8.73 -9.05 20.41
C LEU A 242 9.02 -7.75 21.14
N TYR A 243 9.27 -6.66 20.43
CA TYR A 243 9.44 -5.34 21.03
C TYR A 243 8.12 -4.75 21.51
N LEU A 244 7.04 -4.90 20.75
CA LEU A 244 5.72 -4.41 21.16
C LEU A 244 5.19 -5.13 22.40
N LYS A 245 5.41 -6.43 22.51
CA LYS A 245 5.07 -7.19 23.73
C LYS A 245 5.89 -6.78 24.95
N ARG A 246 7.16 -6.39 24.80
CA ARG A 246 7.94 -5.78 25.87
C ARG A 246 7.31 -4.49 26.41
N LEU A 247 6.68 -3.68 25.54
CA LEU A 247 5.96 -2.47 25.95
C LEU A 247 4.70 -2.81 26.75
N VAL A 248 4.02 -3.90 26.42
CA VAL A 248 2.87 -4.40 27.19
C VAL A 248 3.31 -4.90 28.56
N VAL A 249 4.43 -5.63 28.66
CA VAL A 249 5.06 -5.97 29.96
C VAL A 249 5.35 -4.72 30.76
N GLY A 250 5.81 -3.65 30.10
CA GLY A 250 6.07 -2.35 30.71
C GLY A 250 4.84 -1.56 31.16
N GLY A 251 3.63 -2.05 30.87
CA GLY A 251 2.37 -1.45 31.31
C GLY A 251 1.61 -0.64 30.26
N PHE A 252 2.05 -0.63 29.00
CA PHE A 252 1.28 -0.07 27.90
C PHE A 252 0.26 -1.12 27.43
N GLU A 253 -0.96 -1.00 27.92
CA GLU A 253 -1.99 -2.04 27.76
C GLU A 253 -2.55 -2.15 26.34
N ARG A 254 -2.50 -1.05 25.55
CA ARG A 254 -2.98 -1.01 24.16
C ARG A 254 -1.98 -0.23 23.32
N VAL A 255 -1.26 -0.94 22.46
CA VAL A 255 -0.26 -0.33 21.56
C VAL A 255 -0.50 -0.80 20.13
N PHE A 256 -0.13 0.05 19.18
CA PHE A 256 -0.04 -0.33 17.77
C PHE A 256 1.12 0.40 17.09
N GLU A 257 1.63 -0.21 16.04
CA GLU A 257 2.66 0.36 15.18
C GLU A 257 2.28 0.12 13.72
N ILE A 258 2.35 1.16 12.89
CA ILE A 258 2.23 1.06 11.43
C ILE A 258 3.59 1.40 10.86
N ASN A 259 4.31 0.41 10.35
CA ASN A 259 5.66 0.63 9.85
C ASN A 259 6.11 -0.48 8.88
N ARG A 260 7.36 -0.33 8.38
CA ARG A 260 7.99 -1.27 7.46
C ARG A 260 8.52 -2.50 8.17
N ASN A 261 8.30 -3.65 7.53
CA ASN A 261 9.00 -4.90 7.79
C ASN A 261 9.78 -5.31 6.53
N PHE A 262 10.81 -6.12 6.72
CA PHE A 262 11.75 -6.51 5.68
C PHE A 262 11.91 -8.02 5.68
N ARG A 263 11.71 -8.66 4.51
CA ARG A 263 11.92 -10.10 4.35
C ARG A 263 12.77 -10.35 3.12
N ASN A 264 13.88 -11.03 3.31
CA ASN A 264 14.85 -11.32 2.25
C ASN A 264 14.40 -12.53 1.41
N GLU A 265 13.28 -12.32 0.70
CA GLU A 265 12.58 -13.32 -0.08
C GLU A 265 12.41 -12.86 -1.54
N GLY A 266 11.79 -13.70 -2.37
CA GLY A 266 11.56 -13.40 -3.78
C GLY A 266 10.54 -12.29 -4.01
N ILE A 267 10.67 -11.57 -5.11
CA ILE A 267 9.72 -10.56 -5.57
C ILE A 267 8.62 -11.24 -6.39
N SER A 268 7.35 -11.01 -6.03
CA SER A 268 6.19 -11.55 -6.74
C SER A 268 5.09 -10.50 -6.90
N VAL A 269 3.95 -10.90 -7.44
CA VAL A 269 2.73 -10.06 -7.48
C VAL A 269 2.16 -9.79 -6.09
N ARG A 270 2.51 -10.61 -5.09
CA ARG A 270 2.00 -10.52 -3.71
C ARG A 270 3.08 -10.11 -2.69
N HIS A 271 4.38 -10.14 -3.06
CA HIS A 271 5.50 -9.93 -2.15
C HIS A 271 6.46 -8.87 -2.66
N ASN A 272 6.82 -7.96 -1.78
CA ASN A 272 7.87 -6.96 -1.93
C ASN A 272 8.84 -7.11 -0.75
N PRO A 273 10.16 -6.99 -0.94
CA PRO A 273 11.13 -7.22 0.13
C PRO A 273 10.94 -6.33 1.36
N GLU A 274 10.42 -5.13 1.17
CA GLU A 274 9.93 -4.27 2.23
C GLU A 274 8.44 -3.97 2.00
N PHE A 275 7.67 -4.00 3.08
CA PHE A 275 6.22 -3.83 3.03
C PHE A 275 5.72 -3.21 4.33
N THR A 276 4.51 -2.66 4.30
CA THR A 276 3.91 -2.00 5.46
C THR A 276 2.95 -2.95 6.15
N MET A 277 3.12 -3.09 7.46
CA MET A 277 2.18 -3.78 8.35
C MET A 277 1.71 -2.85 9.45
N MET A 278 0.51 -3.11 9.95
CA MET A 278 0.10 -2.70 11.29
C MET A 278 0.19 -3.91 12.20
N GLU A 279 0.84 -3.75 13.35
CA GLU A 279 0.70 -4.68 14.47
C GLU A 279 0.13 -3.97 15.68
N LEU A 280 -0.73 -4.66 16.40
CA LEU A 280 -1.38 -4.16 17.61
C LEU A 280 -1.38 -5.22 18.69
N TYR A 281 -1.32 -4.78 19.94
CA TYR A 281 -1.39 -5.64 21.13
C TYR A 281 -2.33 -5.02 22.15
N MET A 282 -3.21 -5.86 22.70
CA MET A 282 -4.25 -5.45 23.65
C MET A 282 -4.22 -6.37 24.88
N ALA A 283 -3.83 -5.82 26.02
CA ALA A 283 -3.87 -6.53 27.29
C ALA A 283 -5.30 -6.77 27.76
N TYR A 284 -5.49 -7.86 28.49
CA TYR A 284 -6.78 -8.30 29.05
C TYR A 284 -7.83 -8.57 27.95
N ALA A 285 -7.35 -9.09 26.82
CA ALA A 285 -8.15 -9.51 25.69
C ALA A 285 -7.69 -10.86 25.17
N ASP A 286 -8.54 -11.53 24.41
CA ASP A 286 -8.24 -12.77 23.70
C ASP A 286 -8.37 -12.60 22.17
N TYR A 287 -8.11 -13.66 21.43
CA TYR A 287 -8.18 -13.66 19.96
C TYR A 287 -9.58 -13.36 19.41
N LYS A 288 -10.65 -13.61 20.17
CA LYS A 288 -12.03 -13.32 19.75
C LYS A 288 -12.32 -11.84 19.76
N ASP A 289 -11.78 -11.09 20.73
CA ASP A 289 -11.84 -9.63 20.76
C ASP A 289 -11.19 -9.03 19.49
N LEU A 290 -10.09 -9.63 19.02
CA LEU A 290 -9.42 -9.19 17.81
C LEU A 290 -10.16 -9.55 16.52
N ILE A 291 -10.89 -10.66 16.50
CA ILE A 291 -11.80 -11.00 15.40
C ILE A 291 -12.88 -9.90 15.25
N GLU A 292 -13.52 -9.50 16.36
CA GLU A 292 -14.50 -8.44 16.36
C GLU A 292 -13.91 -7.08 15.96
N LEU A 293 -12.74 -6.76 16.48
CA LEU A 293 -12.01 -5.53 16.13
C LEU A 293 -11.68 -5.49 14.64
N THR A 294 -11.20 -6.60 14.06
CA THR A 294 -10.85 -6.71 12.64
C THR A 294 -12.09 -6.50 11.76
N GLU A 295 -13.19 -7.18 12.08
CA GLU A 295 -14.46 -7.02 11.36
C GLU A 295 -14.96 -5.57 11.41
N SER A 296 -14.90 -4.95 12.58
CA SER A 296 -15.29 -3.54 12.76
C SER A 296 -14.38 -2.58 12.00
N LEU A 297 -13.06 -2.82 11.99
CA LEU A 297 -12.08 -2.00 11.28
C LEU A 297 -12.35 -1.99 9.77
N PHE A 298 -12.46 -3.16 9.16
CA PHE A 298 -12.67 -3.26 7.70
C PHE A 298 -14.00 -2.66 7.27
N ARG A 299 -15.07 -2.90 8.04
CA ARG A 299 -16.40 -2.31 7.78
C ARG A 299 -16.37 -0.78 7.88
N THR A 300 -15.74 -0.25 8.93
CA THR A 300 -15.63 1.20 9.15
C THR A 300 -14.82 1.86 8.02
N LEU A 301 -13.67 1.31 7.69
CA LEU A 301 -12.83 1.87 6.62
C LEU A 301 -13.52 1.84 5.25
N ALA A 302 -14.20 0.74 4.90
CA ALA A 302 -14.93 0.64 3.66
C ALA A 302 -16.03 1.71 3.57
N GLN A 303 -16.81 1.87 4.63
CA GLN A 303 -17.87 2.88 4.67
C GLN A 303 -17.33 4.31 4.62
N ASP A 304 -16.28 4.61 5.39
CA ASP A 304 -15.76 5.98 5.52
C ASP A 304 -14.98 6.44 4.28
N ILE A 305 -14.26 5.52 3.62
CA ILE A 305 -13.37 5.84 2.51
C ILE A 305 -14.05 5.65 1.16
N LEU A 306 -14.80 4.56 1.00
CA LEU A 306 -15.44 4.20 -0.27
C LEU A 306 -16.93 4.57 -0.31
N GLY A 307 -17.52 4.94 0.83
CA GLY A 307 -18.95 5.24 0.95
C GLY A 307 -19.86 4.00 0.85
N ASN A 308 -19.28 2.81 0.82
CA ASN A 308 -20.00 1.53 0.68
C ASN A 308 -19.22 0.40 1.33
N THR A 309 -19.92 -0.57 1.89
CA THR A 309 -19.32 -1.80 2.45
C THR A 309 -19.17 -2.93 1.42
N GLU A 310 -19.80 -2.80 0.26
CA GLU A 310 -19.58 -3.70 -0.89
C GLU A 310 -18.41 -3.17 -1.73
N VAL A 311 -17.29 -3.91 -1.72
CA VAL A 311 -16.03 -3.49 -2.34
C VAL A 311 -15.78 -4.30 -3.61
N PRO A 312 -15.83 -3.69 -4.81
CA PRO A 312 -15.54 -4.36 -6.06
C PRO A 312 -14.05 -4.75 -6.15
N TYR A 313 -13.78 -5.97 -6.63
CA TYR A 313 -12.43 -6.46 -6.87
C TYR A 313 -12.41 -7.43 -8.07
N GLY A 314 -11.94 -6.96 -9.22
CA GLY A 314 -12.03 -7.69 -10.47
C GLY A 314 -13.48 -7.95 -10.84
N ASP A 315 -13.81 -9.21 -11.02
CA ASP A 315 -15.18 -9.71 -11.28
C ASP A 315 -15.94 -10.12 -10.00
N GLN A 316 -15.36 -9.85 -8.83
CA GLN A 316 -15.92 -10.20 -7.51
C GLN A 316 -16.33 -8.94 -6.74
N VAL A 317 -17.15 -9.13 -5.71
CA VAL A 317 -17.50 -8.09 -4.74
C VAL A 317 -17.29 -8.67 -3.33
N PHE A 318 -16.48 -8.00 -2.53
CA PHE A 318 -16.32 -8.34 -1.11
C PHE A 318 -17.32 -7.55 -0.27
N ASP A 319 -18.13 -8.25 0.52
CA ASP A 319 -19.19 -7.63 1.32
C ASP A 319 -18.76 -7.55 2.80
N PHE A 320 -18.25 -6.39 3.20
CA PHE A 320 -17.90 -6.10 4.60
C PHE A 320 -19.11 -5.72 5.47
N GLY A 321 -20.28 -5.54 4.88
CA GLY A 321 -21.53 -5.25 5.59
C GLY A 321 -22.14 -6.45 6.29
N LYS A 322 -21.86 -7.67 5.79
CA LYS A 322 -22.33 -8.93 6.38
C LYS A 322 -21.37 -9.41 7.48
N PRO A 323 -21.84 -10.26 8.40
CA PRO A 323 -20.98 -10.97 9.33
C PRO A 323 -19.93 -11.80 8.56
N PHE A 324 -18.68 -11.75 8.99
CA PHE A 324 -17.61 -12.51 8.35
C PHE A 324 -17.73 -13.99 8.72
N GLU A 325 -17.42 -14.87 7.77
CA GLU A 325 -17.43 -16.30 8.00
C GLU A 325 -16.34 -16.71 9.01
N LYS A 326 -16.64 -17.67 9.86
CA LYS A 326 -15.71 -18.24 10.85
C LYS A 326 -15.69 -19.74 10.68
N LEU A 327 -14.53 -20.32 10.38
CA LEU A 327 -14.31 -21.74 10.22
C LEU A 327 -13.06 -22.14 11.01
N THR A 328 -13.06 -23.34 11.57
CA THR A 328 -11.80 -23.95 11.96
C THR A 328 -11.02 -24.40 10.72
N MET A 329 -9.71 -24.57 10.85
CA MET A 329 -8.86 -25.07 9.75
C MET A 329 -9.41 -26.41 9.20
N ARG A 330 -9.83 -27.30 10.07
CA ARG A 330 -10.39 -28.62 9.71
C ARG A 330 -11.76 -28.50 9.01
N GLU A 331 -12.64 -27.62 9.49
CA GLU A 331 -13.91 -27.33 8.82
C GLU A 331 -13.70 -26.76 7.43
N ALA A 332 -12.70 -25.90 7.23
CA ALA A 332 -12.35 -25.38 5.92
C ALA A 332 -11.85 -26.49 4.99
N ILE A 333 -10.98 -27.39 5.47
CA ILE A 333 -10.54 -28.57 4.69
C ILE A 333 -11.76 -29.41 4.29
N LYS A 334 -12.64 -29.75 5.24
CA LYS A 334 -13.85 -30.54 4.98
C LYS A 334 -14.79 -29.87 3.98
N LYS A 335 -14.94 -28.54 4.07
CA LYS A 335 -15.79 -27.76 3.17
C LYS A 335 -15.34 -27.83 1.71
N TYR A 336 -14.04 -27.74 1.47
CA TYR A 336 -13.47 -27.70 0.11
C TYR A 336 -12.92 -29.03 -0.39
N ARG A 337 -12.83 -30.03 0.50
CA ARG A 337 -12.51 -31.42 0.19
C ARG A 337 -13.44 -32.36 0.98
N PRO A 338 -14.71 -32.49 0.54
CA PRO A 338 -15.77 -33.16 1.30
C PRO A 338 -15.50 -34.65 1.61
N GLU A 339 -14.67 -35.31 0.81
CA GLU A 339 -14.27 -36.72 1.00
C GLU A 339 -13.31 -36.94 2.20
N THR A 340 -12.71 -35.85 2.74
CA THR A 340 -11.84 -35.96 3.91
C THR A 340 -12.68 -36.15 5.17
N GLU A 341 -12.43 -37.20 5.93
CA GLU A 341 -13.06 -37.37 7.25
C GLU A 341 -12.24 -36.62 8.33
N MET A 342 -12.93 -36.09 9.35
CA MET A 342 -12.26 -35.34 10.42
C MET A 342 -11.25 -36.22 11.16
N ALA A 343 -11.57 -37.51 11.36
CA ALA A 343 -10.67 -38.50 12.00
C ALA A 343 -9.37 -38.72 11.22
N ASP A 344 -9.37 -38.52 9.91
CA ASP A 344 -8.16 -38.64 9.08
C ASP A 344 -7.15 -37.54 9.39
N LEU A 345 -7.65 -36.37 9.79
CA LEU A 345 -6.82 -35.22 10.18
C LEU A 345 -6.28 -35.32 11.61
N ASP A 346 -6.73 -36.30 12.38
CA ASP A 346 -6.24 -36.62 13.73
C ASP A 346 -5.15 -37.72 13.75
N ASN A 347 -4.91 -38.35 12.59
CA ASN A 347 -3.95 -39.42 12.45
C ASN A 347 -2.84 -39.04 11.47
N PHE A 348 -1.59 -39.20 11.90
CA PHE A 348 -0.42 -38.83 11.11
C PHE A 348 -0.36 -39.54 9.76
N ASP A 349 -0.57 -40.87 9.74
CA ASP A 349 -0.45 -41.67 8.52
C ASP A 349 -1.57 -41.36 7.53
N SER A 350 -2.80 -41.16 8.02
CA SER A 350 -3.95 -40.75 7.20
C SER A 350 -3.79 -39.37 6.64
N ALA A 351 -3.39 -38.39 7.47
CA ALA A 351 -3.15 -37.01 7.03
C ALA A 351 -2.00 -36.95 6.00
N LYS A 352 -0.91 -37.71 6.24
CA LYS A 352 0.19 -37.81 5.29
C LYS A 352 -0.28 -38.41 3.94
N ALA A 353 -1.09 -39.45 3.96
CA ALA A 353 -1.63 -40.06 2.75
C ALA A 353 -2.52 -39.08 1.97
N ILE A 354 -3.33 -38.25 2.66
CA ILE A 354 -4.10 -37.18 2.05
C ILE A 354 -3.17 -36.16 1.41
N ALA A 355 -2.19 -35.61 2.12
CA ALA A 355 -1.22 -34.64 1.62
C ALA A 355 -0.51 -35.15 0.35
N GLU A 356 0.01 -36.37 0.38
CA GLU A 356 0.67 -37.00 -0.76
C GLU A 356 -0.29 -37.18 -1.96
N SER A 357 -1.57 -37.50 -1.72
CA SER A 357 -2.58 -37.67 -2.77
C SER A 357 -2.91 -36.39 -3.52
N ILE A 358 -2.69 -35.22 -2.91
CA ILE A 358 -2.90 -33.88 -3.51
C ILE A 358 -1.58 -33.24 -3.98
N GLY A 359 -0.48 -34.02 -3.98
CA GLY A 359 0.81 -33.59 -4.53
C GLY A 359 1.76 -32.91 -3.55
N ILE A 360 1.43 -32.87 -2.25
CA ILE A 360 2.30 -32.31 -1.21
C ILE A 360 3.41 -33.32 -0.89
N LYS A 361 4.66 -32.86 -0.96
CA LYS A 361 5.81 -33.64 -0.53
C LYS A 361 6.02 -33.47 0.96
N VAL A 362 5.67 -34.49 1.74
CA VAL A 362 5.82 -34.47 3.20
C VAL A 362 7.27 -34.62 3.59
N GLU A 363 7.83 -33.65 4.30
CA GLU A 363 9.21 -33.72 4.81
C GLU A 363 9.28 -34.56 6.09
N LYS A 364 10.45 -35.18 6.35
CA LYS A 364 10.64 -36.07 7.51
C LYS A 364 10.52 -35.37 8.86
N SER A 365 10.77 -34.06 8.88
CA SER A 365 10.71 -33.23 10.08
C SER A 365 9.30 -32.77 10.43
N TRP A 366 8.32 -32.96 9.55
CA TRP A 366 6.97 -32.45 9.77
C TRP A 366 6.19 -33.37 10.73
N GLY A 367 5.54 -32.74 11.71
CA GLY A 367 4.53 -33.38 12.52
C GLY A 367 3.13 -33.31 11.91
N LEU A 368 2.16 -33.83 12.63
CA LEU A 368 0.75 -33.81 12.18
C LEU A 368 0.21 -32.43 11.94
N GLY A 369 0.52 -31.47 12.83
CA GLY A 369 0.04 -30.09 12.72
C GLY A 369 0.51 -29.43 11.44
N ARG A 370 1.79 -29.58 11.09
CA ARG A 370 2.34 -29.04 9.85
C ARG A 370 1.66 -29.66 8.62
N ILE A 371 1.46 -30.97 8.61
CA ILE A 371 0.80 -31.65 7.49
C ILE A 371 -0.63 -31.15 7.30
N VAL A 372 -1.40 -31.00 8.37
CA VAL A 372 -2.79 -30.47 8.29
C VAL A 372 -2.81 -29.02 7.78
N THR A 373 -1.85 -28.20 8.19
CA THR A 373 -1.71 -26.82 7.70
C THR A 373 -1.44 -26.78 6.20
N GLU A 374 -0.51 -27.60 5.71
CA GLU A 374 -0.20 -27.69 4.28
C GLU A 374 -1.41 -28.19 3.45
N ILE A 375 -2.20 -29.15 3.99
CA ILE A 375 -3.45 -29.58 3.35
C ILE A 375 -4.42 -28.41 3.25
N PHE A 376 -4.59 -27.64 4.33
CA PHE A 376 -5.46 -26.46 4.34
C PHE A 376 -5.03 -25.44 3.29
N GLU A 377 -3.76 -25.09 3.24
CA GLU A 377 -3.21 -24.12 2.28
C GLU A 377 -3.48 -24.56 0.83
N GLU A 378 -3.29 -25.85 0.53
CA GLU A 378 -3.49 -26.39 -0.82
C GLU A 378 -4.98 -26.47 -1.23
N VAL A 379 -5.87 -26.93 -0.33
CA VAL A 379 -7.24 -27.25 -0.71
C VAL A 379 -8.26 -26.16 -0.40
N ALA A 380 -7.99 -25.28 0.57
CA ALA A 380 -8.99 -24.35 1.08
C ALA A 380 -8.64 -22.87 0.86
N GLU A 381 -7.41 -22.46 1.03
CA GLU A 381 -7.00 -21.04 1.07
C GLU A 381 -7.48 -20.27 -0.16
N ALA A 382 -7.23 -20.77 -1.36
CA ALA A 382 -7.59 -20.12 -2.62
C ALA A 382 -9.12 -19.93 -2.81
N HIS A 383 -9.93 -20.64 -2.05
CA HIS A 383 -11.39 -20.60 -2.10
C HIS A 383 -12.02 -19.65 -1.07
N LEU A 384 -11.25 -19.08 -0.17
CA LEU A 384 -11.70 -18.15 0.86
C LEU A 384 -11.88 -16.74 0.26
N ILE A 385 -12.92 -16.57 -0.56
CA ILE A 385 -13.13 -15.35 -1.35
C ILE A 385 -13.74 -14.23 -0.50
N GLN A 386 -14.86 -14.50 0.19
CA GLN A 386 -15.47 -13.54 1.10
C GLN A 386 -14.67 -13.45 2.40
N PRO A 387 -14.77 -12.33 3.14
CA PRO A 387 -14.06 -12.18 4.42
C PRO A 387 -14.30 -13.37 5.35
N THR A 388 -13.23 -14.10 5.67
CA THR A 388 -13.30 -15.35 6.44
C THR A 388 -12.19 -15.41 7.47
N PHE A 389 -12.52 -15.75 8.70
CA PHE A 389 -11.57 -16.10 9.75
C PHE A 389 -11.39 -17.62 9.81
N ILE A 390 -10.15 -18.06 9.78
CA ILE A 390 -9.77 -19.47 10.03
C ILE A 390 -9.16 -19.54 11.41
N THR A 391 -9.64 -20.44 12.24
CA THR A 391 -9.22 -20.62 13.64
C THR A 391 -8.64 -22.00 13.88
N GLU A 392 -8.16 -22.25 15.10
CA GLU A 392 -7.63 -23.53 15.56
C GLU A 392 -6.39 -23.99 14.77
N PHE A 393 -5.43 -23.06 14.61
CA PHE A 393 -4.12 -23.39 14.05
C PHE A 393 -3.36 -24.34 14.99
N PRO A 394 -2.65 -25.35 14.45
CA PRO A 394 -1.83 -26.25 15.26
C PRO A 394 -0.74 -25.52 16.06
N ALA A 395 -0.49 -25.97 17.27
CA ALA A 395 0.58 -25.44 18.12
C ALA A 395 1.97 -25.59 17.47
N GLU A 396 2.19 -26.64 16.72
CA GLU A 396 3.43 -26.92 15.99
C GLU A 396 3.84 -25.78 15.05
N VAL A 397 2.88 -25.13 14.41
CA VAL A 397 3.11 -24.00 13.45
C VAL A 397 2.85 -22.63 14.06
N SER A 398 2.70 -22.55 15.37
CA SER A 398 2.28 -21.32 16.07
C SER A 398 3.16 -21.02 17.29
N PRO A 399 4.48 -20.74 17.11
CA PRO A 399 5.46 -20.72 18.19
C PRO A 399 5.29 -19.58 19.20
N LEU A 400 4.51 -18.55 18.88
CA LEU A 400 4.28 -17.37 19.73
C LEU A 400 2.83 -17.30 20.27
N ALA A 401 1.96 -18.21 19.84
CA ALA A 401 0.56 -18.23 20.23
C ALA A 401 0.32 -19.11 21.47
N ARG A 402 -0.63 -18.68 22.30
CA ARG A 402 -1.09 -19.43 23.46
C ARG A 402 -1.78 -20.72 23.01
N ARG A 403 -1.46 -21.85 23.63
CA ARG A 403 -2.20 -23.08 23.45
C ARG A 403 -3.63 -22.95 23.98
N ASN A 404 -4.57 -23.61 23.33
CA ASN A 404 -5.93 -23.68 23.84
C ASN A 404 -5.97 -24.49 25.15
N ASP A 405 -6.69 -23.98 26.15
CA ASP A 405 -6.72 -24.59 27.49
C ASP A 405 -7.41 -25.97 27.52
N VAL A 406 -8.29 -26.25 26.55
CA VAL A 406 -9.01 -27.53 26.46
C VAL A 406 -8.30 -28.52 25.55
N ASN A 407 -7.78 -28.05 24.44
CA ASN A 407 -7.03 -28.86 23.47
C ASN A 407 -5.65 -28.24 23.18
N PRO A 408 -4.60 -28.63 23.90
CA PRO A 408 -3.27 -28.01 23.77
C PRO A 408 -2.53 -28.30 22.45
N GLU A 409 -3.08 -29.16 21.59
CA GLU A 409 -2.53 -29.41 20.25
C GLU A 409 -2.85 -28.26 19.28
N ILE A 410 -3.84 -27.43 19.59
CA ILE A 410 -4.19 -26.22 18.85
C ILE A 410 -3.89 -24.97 19.66
N THR A 411 -3.87 -23.83 18.98
CA THR A 411 -3.69 -22.51 19.58
C THR A 411 -4.93 -21.64 19.43
N ASP A 412 -5.07 -20.65 20.30
CA ASP A 412 -6.05 -19.58 20.22
C ASP A 412 -5.60 -18.53 19.18
N ARG A 413 -5.55 -18.96 17.91
CA ARG A 413 -5.05 -18.21 16.76
C ARG A 413 -6.09 -18.18 15.65
N PHE A 414 -6.10 -17.09 14.91
CA PHE A 414 -6.82 -17.00 13.66
C PHE A 414 -5.96 -16.37 12.56
N GLU A 415 -6.25 -16.70 11.33
CA GLU A 415 -5.86 -15.93 10.17
C GLU A 415 -7.11 -15.39 9.47
N PHE A 416 -6.98 -14.22 8.88
CA PHE A 416 -8.05 -13.51 8.19
C PHE A 416 -7.80 -13.49 6.69
N PHE A 417 -8.74 -14.05 5.92
CA PHE A 417 -8.65 -14.22 4.48
C PHE A 417 -9.68 -13.40 3.73
N ILE A 418 -9.29 -12.83 2.62
CA ILE A 418 -10.17 -12.20 1.62
C ILE A 418 -9.59 -12.44 0.24
N GLY A 419 -10.43 -12.87 -0.72
CA GLY A 419 -10.00 -13.08 -2.09
C GLY A 419 -8.93 -14.16 -2.25
N GLY A 420 -8.99 -15.22 -1.42
CA GLY A 420 -8.03 -16.31 -1.41
C GLY A 420 -6.63 -15.89 -0.94
N ARG A 421 -6.55 -14.91 -0.04
CA ARG A 421 -5.27 -14.38 0.48
C ARG A 421 -5.39 -14.07 1.95
N GLU A 422 -4.37 -14.44 2.72
CA GLU A 422 -4.19 -13.97 4.08
C GLU A 422 -3.99 -12.44 4.10
N ILE A 423 -4.79 -11.76 4.90
CA ILE A 423 -4.75 -10.31 5.12
C ILE A 423 -4.21 -9.97 6.49
N GLY A 424 -4.47 -10.82 7.47
CA GLY A 424 -4.05 -10.65 8.85
C GLY A 424 -3.93 -11.96 9.60
N ASN A 425 -3.15 -11.92 10.67
CA ASN A 425 -2.88 -13.04 11.57
C ASN A 425 -2.91 -12.52 13.00
N GLY A 426 -3.70 -13.16 13.86
CA GLY A 426 -3.84 -12.75 15.25
C GLY A 426 -4.04 -13.91 16.19
N PHE A 427 -3.64 -13.74 17.43
CA PHE A 427 -3.76 -14.79 18.45
C PHE A 427 -3.75 -14.23 19.86
N SER A 428 -4.25 -15.04 20.80
CA SER A 428 -3.92 -14.86 22.20
C SER A 428 -2.45 -15.17 22.39
N GLU A 429 -1.73 -14.24 23.02
CA GLU A 429 -0.27 -14.32 23.14
C GLU A 429 0.16 -15.41 24.13
N LEU A 430 1.22 -16.12 23.78
CA LEU A 430 1.91 -16.98 24.73
C LEU A 430 2.59 -16.12 25.79
N ASN A 431 2.14 -16.23 27.04
CA ASN A 431 2.66 -15.47 28.17
C ASN A 431 3.32 -16.34 29.24
N ASP A 432 3.44 -17.64 28.99
CA ASP A 432 4.23 -18.57 29.80
C ASP A 432 5.69 -18.52 29.36
N ALA A 433 6.56 -17.96 30.21
CA ALA A 433 7.97 -17.78 29.90
C ALA A 433 8.71 -19.12 29.69
N GLU A 434 8.33 -20.16 30.43
CA GLU A 434 8.98 -21.48 30.32
C GLU A 434 8.58 -22.19 29.02
N ASP A 435 7.30 -22.16 28.65
CA ASP A 435 6.82 -22.68 27.35
C ASP A 435 7.44 -21.87 26.20
N GLN A 436 7.53 -20.55 26.30
CA GLN A 436 8.17 -19.71 25.26
C GLN A 436 9.66 -20.04 25.09
N ALA A 437 10.39 -20.25 26.18
CA ALA A 437 11.80 -20.63 26.13
C ALA A 437 11.98 -21.98 25.42
N GLN A 438 11.12 -22.97 25.70
CA GLN A 438 11.15 -24.26 25.04
C GLN A 438 10.86 -24.13 23.53
N ARG A 439 9.86 -23.35 23.14
CA ARG A 439 9.53 -23.16 21.72
C ARG A 439 10.63 -22.40 20.97
N PHE A 440 11.32 -21.46 21.60
CA PHE A 440 12.51 -20.85 21.00
C PHE A 440 13.64 -21.85 20.81
N GLN A 441 13.83 -22.77 21.77
CA GLN A 441 14.82 -23.84 21.60
C GLN A 441 14.46 -24.75 20.43
N ASP A 442 13.19 -25.13 20.30
CA ASP A 442 12.70 -25.94 19.16
C ASP A 442 12.96 -25.23 17.81
N GLN A 443 12.80 -23.90 17.75
CA GLN A 443 13.12 -23.10 16.56
C GLN A 443 14.63 -23.08 16.27
N VAL A 444 15.48 -22.96 17.29
CA VAL A 444 16.94 -23.04 17.12
C VAL A 444 17.36 -24.42 16.59
N ASP A 445 16.75 -25.49 17.10
CA ASP A 445 17.01 -26.85 16.65
C ASP A 445 16.55 -27.06 15.19
N ALA A 446 15.39 -26.52 14.82
CA ALA A 446 14.91 -26.52 13.44
C ALA A 446 15.86 -25.77 12.50
N LYS A 447 16.38 -24.60 12.95
CA LYS A 447 17.37 -23.83 12.20
C LYS A 447 18.67 -24.59 12.00
N ALA A 448 19.16 -25.28 13.03
CA ALA A 448 20.34 -26.15 12.95
C ALA A 448 20.12 -27.34 12.01
N ALA A 449 18.87 -27.79 11.85
CA ALA A 449 18.46 -28.84 10.90
C ALA A 449 18.28 -28.34 9.45
N GLY A 450 18.43 -27.03 9.20
CA GLY A 450 18.39 -26.44 7.85
C GLY A 450 17.18 -25.57 7.53
N ASP A 451 16.35 -25.25 8.51
CA ASP A 451 15.26 -24.27 8.33
C ASP A 451 15.79 -22.85 8.50
N ASP A 452 16.12 -22.19 7.37
CA ASP A 452 16.66 -20.84 7.34
C ASP A 452 15.65 -19.77 7.81
N GLU A 453 14.36 -20.09 7.87
CA GLU A 453 13.29 -19.17 8.28
C GLU A 453 12.94 -19.30 9.77
N ALA A 454 13.44 -20.35 10.45
CA ALA A 454 13.22 -20.53 11.88
C ALA A 454 13.79 -19.38 12.71
N MET A 455 13.12 -19.09 13.83
CA MET A 455 13.47 -17.94 14.70
C MET A 455 14.77 -18.16 15.45
N PHE A 456 15.36 -17.05 15.90
CA PHE A 456 16.46 -17.02 16.84
C PHE A 456 15.93 -17.11 18.28
N TYR A 457 16.77 -17.55 19.21
CA TYR A 457 16.47 -17.48 20.64
C TYR A 457 16.70 -16.04 21.13
N ASP A 458 15.65 -15.40 21.66
CA ASP A 458 15.71 -14.06 22.26
C ASP A 458 15.61 -14.18 23.78
N GLU A 459 16.77 -14.22 24.45
CA GLU A 459 16.87 -14.35 25.90
C GLU A 459 16.28 -13.16 26.65
N ASP A 460 16.44 -11.93 26.11
CA ASP A 460 15.87 -10.74 26.71
C ASP A 460 14.35 -10.73 26.65
N TYR A 461 13.79 -11.27 25.58
CA TYR A 461 12.33 -11.42 25.48
C TYR A 461 11.79 -12.44 26.48
N VAL A 462 12.47 -13.58 26.68
CA VAL A 462 12.09 -14.57 27.71
C VAL A 462 12.18 -13.91 29.10
N THR A 463 13.26 -13.18 29.39
CA THR A 463 13.39 -12.41 30.62
C THR A 463 12.26 -11.41 30.81
N ALA A 464 11.83 -10.72 29.75
CA ALA A 464 10.69 -9.81 29.84
C ALA A 464 9.39 -10.56 30.20
N LEU A 465 9.16 -11.74 29.63
CA LEU A 465 8.01 -12.58 29.99
C LEU A 465 8.07 -13.05 31.47
N GLU A 466 9.25 -13.31 32.02
CA GLU A 466 9.44 -13.63 33.45
C GLU A 466 9.03 -12.49 34.38
N HIS A 467 9.07 -11.24 33.90
CA HIS A 467 8.49 -10.09 34.61
C HIS A 467 6.97 -10.01 34.55
N GLY A 468 6.35 -10.82 33.72
CA GLY A 468 4.89 -10.95 33.59
C GLY A 468 4.31 -10.17 32.40
N LEU A 469 3.91 -10.90 31.38
CA LEU A 469 3.03 -10.38 30.33
C LEU A 469 1.59 -10.66 30.77
N PRO A 470 0.71 -9.65 30.92
CA PRO A 470 -0.69 -9.91 31.21
C PRO A 470 -1.34 -10.72 30.05
N PRO A 471 -2.49 -11.38 30.27
CA PRO A 471 -3.24 -11.95 29.16
C PRO A 471 -3.41 -10.90 28.06
N THR A 472 -2.89 -11.19 26.88
CA THR A 472 -2.76 -10.22 25.78
C THR A 472 -3.15 -10.89 24.48
N ALA A 473 -3.81 -10.14 23.61
CA ALA A 473 -4.07 -10.56 22.24
C ALA A 473 -3.32 -9.63 21.27
N GLY A 474 -2.71 -10.21 20.24
CA GLY A 474 -1.95 -9.50 19.22
C GLY A 474 -2.44 -9.80 17.81
N LEU A 475 -2.34 -8.83 16.92
CA LEU A 475 -2.80 -8.91 15.53
C LEU A 475 -1.85 -8.16 14.61
N GLY A 476 -1.45 -8.82 13.51
CA GLY A 476 -0.77 -8.20 12.39
C GLY A 476 -1.69 -8.13 11.17
N ILE A 477 -1.74 -6.97 10.53
CA ILE A 477 -2.50 -6.75 9.28
C ILE A 477 -1.56 -6.20 8.21
N GLY A 478 -1.55 -6.85 7.03
CA GLY A 478 -0.82 -6.37 5.86
C GLY A 478 -1.49 -5.14 5.25
N ILE A 479 -0.92 -3.96 5.43
CA ILE A 479 -1.49 -2.71 4.92
C ILE A 479 -1.47 -2.68 3.40
N ASP A 480 -0.40 -3.14 2.75
CA ASP A 480 -0.33 -3.17 1.29
C ASP A 480 -1.44 -4.05 0.71
N ARG A 481 -1.69 -5.22 1.31
CA ARG A 481 -2.77 -6.13 0.89
C ARG A 481 -4.15 -5.51 1.11
N MET A 482 -4.38 -4.82 2.24
CA MET A 482 -5.61 -4.08 2.49
C MET A 482 -5.85 -3.01 1.42
N VAL A 483 -4.83 -2.22 1.09
CA VAL A 483 -4.92 -1.19 0.04
C VAL A 483 -5.22 -1.82 -1.33
N MET A 484 -4.63 -2.96 -1.66
CA MET A 484 -4.95 -3.70 -2.89
C MET A 484 -6.45 -4.01 -3.00
N LEU A 485 -7.06 -4.48 -1.90
CA LEU A 485 -8.50 -4.79 -1.86
C LEU A 485 -9.35 -3.53 -2.09
N PHE A 486 -9.03 -2.44 -1.39
CA PHE A 486 -9.80 -1.18 -1.43
C PHE A 486 -9.63 -0.39 -2.73
N THR A 487 -8.60 -0.68 -3.52
CA THR A 487 -8.28 0.02 -4.77
C THR A 487 -8.40 -0.85 -6.01
N ASN A 488 -8.96 -2.04 -5.87
CA ASN A 488 -9.06 -3.02 -6.99
C ASN A 488 -7.70 -3.27 -7.67
N SER A 489 -6.64 -3.34 -6.88
CA SER A 489 -5.27 -3.56 -7.37
C SER A 489 -4.89 -5.05 -7.26
N HIS A 490 -4.39 -5.63 -8.34
CA HIS A 490 -4.10 -7.07 -8.40
C HIS A 490 -2.63 -7.42 -8.11
N THR A 491 -1.76 -6.41 -8.05
CA THR A 491 -0.36 -6.58 -7.71
C THR A 491 0.07 -5.58 -6.64
N ILE A 492 0.92 -6.03 -5.71
CA ILE A 492 1.46 -5.20 -4.62
C ILE A 492 2.23 -3.98 -5.15
N ARG A 493 2.78 -4.07 -6.37
CA ARG A 493 3.50 -2.97 -7.03
C ARG A 493 2.60 -1.79 -7.40
N ASP A 494 1.29 -2.02 -7.57
CA ASP A 494 0.34 -0.94 -7.86
C ASP A 494 0.10 -0.05 -6.63
N VAL A 495 0.28 -0.58 -5.43
CA VAL A 495 -0.02 0.11 -4.17
C VAL A 495 1.21 0.57 -3.38
N ILE A 496 2.41 0.26 -3.86
CA ILE A 496 3.68 0.77 -3.36
C ILE A 496 4.19 1.84 -4.34
N LEU A 497 4.49 3.05 -3.83
CA LEU A 497 4.91 4.17 -4.67
C LEU A 497 6.16 3.83 -5.50
N VAL A 498 7.18 3.30 -4.86
CA VAL A 498 8.43 2.88 -5.52
C VAL A 498 8.69 1.42 -5.13
N PRO A 499 8.12 0.45 -5.87
CA PRO A 499 8.30 -0.96 -5.56
C PRO A 499 9.71 -1.44 -5.93
N ALA A 500 10.14 -2.52 -5.27
CA ALA A 500 11.38 -3.19 -5.64
C ALA A 500 11.24 -3.80 -7.04
N MET A 501 12.23 -3.54 -7.89
CA MET A 501 12.28 -4.02 -9.28
C MET A 501 13.61 -4.73 -9.54
N ARG A 502 13.57 -5.76 -10.37
CA ARG A 502 14.82 -6.36 -10.86
C ARG A 502 15.62 -5.32 -11.66
N PRO A 503 16.97 -5.32 -11.57
CA PRO A 503 17.79 -4.47 -12.42
C PRO A 503 17.45 -4.69 -13.89
N GLN A 504 17.44 -3.63 -14.68
CA GLN A 504 17.41 -3.75 -16.14
C GLN A 504 18.77 -4.26 -16.60
N LYS A 505 18.76 -5.28 -17.44
CA LYS A 505 19.98 -5.81 -18.07
C LYS A 505 20.49 -4.86 -19.14
#